data_6e6a44fa009f00deab69e6f12fe23522
#
_entry.id   6e6a44fa009f00deab69e6f12fe23522
#
_cell.length_a   1.000
_cell.length_b   1.000
_cell.length_c   1.000
_cell.angle_alpha   90.00
_cell.angle_beta   90.00
_cell.angle_gamma   90.00
#
_symmetry.space_group_name_H-M   'P 1'
#
loop_
_entity.id
_entity.type
_entity.pdbx_description
1 polymer ?
#
loop_
_entity_poly.entity_id
_entity_poly.type
_entity_poly.pdbx_seq_one_letter_code
_entity_poly.pdbx_strand_id
1 'polypeptide(L)'
;MGFLKKQPSLKTKEVQAHETHKEKKRISKPDSRRLWVTIAMLAISAAVIFLSMYVKIGAQGNMSDAPAASSVTAAAVMACIGTAVVSMLGLGLYLVFNESRVFKSTKNMLIILTLILLTTILNVLLSLISGGYFSAMLIAVILSAMLVKTGIGYPVAAVCALIAGMMAFPNEESWIPLVLAFAELLGGYAALFSLKQKFGRMAPIISGIIGGSVSAIAFMFVQAIILNGFENFTKPLIWMLSSGVLCGIVATGLTPILEITFDVATDARLSELMNNNNPLIKRLMIEAPGTYHHSMLVAALAESAAEQVHANSLLCKAAGYYHDVGKLRSPMHFSENQRDFNIHDTLDPTESAERIIAHRKDSVTLLTKYKLPSDVIKLAGEHHGNSTVAFFYNKALRQAANPADVNEADFRYKASRPSSKEAGILMLADCCEAAVRSIKDPNAESIEARVHEVIGNIWLKRDGQLSECPLTAKDVSIIEKSFISTLTAQYHERVEYPSLEEIEDAKK
;
A
#
# COMPACT_ATOMS: atom_id res chain seq x y z
N MET A 1 -27.97 59.72 -8.25
CA MET A 1 -27.53 58.71 -9.27
C MET A 1 -26.53 57.77 -8.60
N GLY A 2 -27.00 56.65 -8.10
CA GLY A 2 -26.19 55.66 -7.41
C GLY A 2 -26.08 54.38 -8.28
N PHE A 3 -24.88 54.02 -8.69
CA PHE A 3 -24.59 52.82 -9.42
C PHE A 3 -24.64 51.60 -8.48
N LEU A 4 -25.71 50.81 -8.57
CA LEU A 4 -25.79 49.46 -8.00
C LEU A 4 -24.92 48.51 -8.83
N LYS A 5 -23.78 48.07 -8.30
CA LYS A 5 -23.01 46.94 -8.83
C LYS A 5 -23.80 45.67 -8.60
N LYS A 6 -24.33 45.07 -9.68
CA LYS A 6 -24.92 43.72 -9.67
C LYS A 6 -23.86 42.69 -9.22
N GLN A 7 -24.12 41.98 -8.12
CA GLN A 7 -23.35 40.79 -7.76
C GLN A 7 -23.61 39.69 -8.78
N PRO A 8 -22.59 38.96 -9.24
CA PRO A 8 -22.77 37.84 -10.17
C PRO A 8 -23.55 36.70 -9.49
N SER A 9 -24.47 36.08 -10.23
CA SER A 9 -25.35 35.02 -9.77
C SER A 9 -24.56 33.77 -9.37
N LEU A 10 -25.09 33.00 -8.39
CA LEU A 10 -24.47 31.74 -7.92
C LEU A 10 -24.09 30.77 -9.07
N LYS A 11 -24.88 30.71 -10.16
CA LYS A 11 -24.57 29.91 -11.35
C LYS A 11 -23.27 30.34 -12.06
N THR A 12 -22.94 31.62 -12.05
CA THR A 12 -21.69 32.13 -12.70
C THR A 12 -20.46 31.76 -11.87
N LYS A 13 -20.58 31.69 -10.52
CA LYS A 13 -19.50 31.24 -9.65
C LYS A 13 -19.23 29.74 -9.74
N GLU A 14 -20.28 28.91 -9.93
CA GLU A 14 -20.13 27.45 -10.14
C GLU A 14 -19.48 27.12 -11.48
N VAL A 15 -19.81 27.84 -12.56
CA VAL A 15 -19.19 27.65 -13.86
C VAL A 15 -17.71 28.08 -13.84
N GLN A 16 -17.37 29.19 -13.18
CA GLN A 16 -15.97 29.62 -13.04
C GLN A 16 -15.17 28.66 -12.12
N ALA A 17 -15.78 28.11 -11.07
CA ALA A 17 -15.14 27.07 -10.24
C ALA A 17 -14.91 25.76 -11.02
N HIS A 18 -15.82 25.40 -11.93
CA HIS A 18 -15.69 24.21 -12.77
C HIS A 18 -14.64 24.39 -13.90
N GLU A 19 -14.49 25.59 -14.45
CA GLU A 19 -13.45 25.91 -15.44
C GLU A 19 -12.05 25.99 -14.80
N THR A 20 -11.92 26.59 -13.63
CA THR A 20 -10.63 26.59 -12.89
C THR A 20 -10.20 25.20 -12.42
N HIS A 21 -11.14 24.27 -12.20
CA HIS A 21 -10.82 22.87 -11.93
C HIS A 21 -10.40 22.08 -13.17
N LYS A 22 -10.91 22.44 -14.37
CA LYS A 22 -10.44 21.85 -15.64
C LYS A 22 -9.06 22.34 -16.06
N GLU A 23 -8.70 23.58 -15.77
CA GLU A 23 -7.36 24.08 -16.07
C GLU A 23 -6.25 23.52 -15.16
N LYS A 24 -6.55 23.08 -13.94
CA LYS A 24 -5.56 22.47 -13.03
C LYS A 24 -5.26 20.99 -13.30
N LYS A 25 -5.88 20.34 -14.28
CA LYS A 25 -5.35 19.14 -14.91
C LYS A 25 -4.25 19.49 -15.93
N ARG A 26 -3.36 20.38 -15.62
CA ARG A 26 -2.04 20.41 -16.25
C ARG A 26 -1.36 19.11 -15.79
N ILE A 27 -1.42 18.12 -16.67
CA ILE A 27 -0.54 16.97 -16.69
C ILE A 27 0.86 17.55 -16.52
N SER A 28 1.44 17.45 -15.33
CA SER A 28 2.84 17.80 -15.14
C SER A 28 3.60 17.04 -16.20
N LYS A 29 4.31 17.76 -17.09
CA LYS A 29 5.14 17.11 -18.10
C LYS A 29 5.91 16.01 -17.41
N PRO A 30 5.89 14.76 -17.91
CA PRO A 30 6.63 13.69 -17.30
C PRO A 30 8.07 14.19 -17.14
N ASP A 31 8.63 14.03 -15.94
CA ASP A 31 10.02 14.34 -15.70
C ASP A 31 10.81 13.50 -16.71
N SER A 32 11.29 14.16 -17.76
CA SER A 32 11.90 13.50 -18.92
C SER A 32 13.05 12.60 -18.50
N ARG A 33 13.77 13.00 -17.44
CA ARG A 33 14.87 12.21 -16.87
C ARG A 33 14.36 10.86 -16.31
N ARG A 34 13.25 10.85 -15.58
CA ARG A 34 12.67 9.60 -15.02
C ARG A 34 12.18 8.67 -16.12
N LEU A 35 11.56 9.23 -17.16
CA LEU A 35 11.12 8.44 -18.32
C LEU A 35 12.31 7.75 -19.00
N TRP A 36 13.39 8.48 -19.26
CA TRP A 36 14.60 7.92 -19.88
C TRP A 36 15.27 6.86 -18.99
N VAL A 37 15.32 7.06 -17.68
CA VAL A 37 15.83 6.04 -16.73
C VAL A 37 15.00 4.76 -16.83
N THR A 38 13.68 4.85 -16.86
CA THR A 38 12.81 3.67 -16.98
C THR A 38 12.99 2.93 -18.30
N ILE A 39 13.09 3.67 -19.42
CA ILE A 39 13.36 3.09 -20.74
C ILE A 39 14.73 2.39 -20.76
N ALA A 40 15.74 3.01 -20.19
CA ALA A 40 17.08 2.40 -20.11
C ALA A 40 17.05 1.12 -19.26
N MET A 41 16.32 1.09 -18.14
CA MET A 41 16.14 -0.11 -17.32
C MET A 41 15.47 -1.24 -18.10
N LEU A 42 14.42 -0.96 -18.87
CA LEU A 42 13.76 -1.95 -19.72
C LEU A 42 14.71 -2.51 -20.81
N ALA A 43 15.49 -1.63 -21.45
CA ALA A 43 16.45 -2.03 -22.47
C ALA A 43 17.58 -2.90 -21.89
N ILE A 44 18.12 -2.55 -20.72
CA ILE A 44 19.13 -3.35 -20.02
C ILE A 44 18.54 -4.71 -19.63
N SER A 45 17.30 -4.74 -19.13
CA SER A 45 16.62 -5.98 -18.79
C SER A 45 16.43 -6.89 -20.00
N ALA A 46 16.03 -6.34 -21.14
CA ALA A 46 15.94 -7.10 -22.40
C ALA A 46 17.30 -7.69 -22.80
N ALA A 47 18.38 -6.93 -22.70
CA ALA A 47 19.73 -7.43 -23.02
C ALA A 47 20.18 -8.54 -22.06
N VAL A 48 19.90 -8.46 -20.77
CA VAL A 48 20.23 -9.51 -19.80
C VAL A 48 19.38 -10.77 -20.03
N ILE A 49 18.10 -10.64 -20.33
CA ILE A 49 17.23 -11.77 -20.68
C ILE A 49 17.76 -12.47 -21.94
N PHE A 50 18.05 -11.69 -22.98
CA PHE A 50 18.65 -12.23 -24.20
C PHE A 50 19.95 -12.98 -23.91
N LEU A 51 20.89 -12.38 -23.18
CA LEU A 51 22.17 -13.00 -22.85
C LEU A 51 21.98 -14.29 -22.05
N SER A 52 21.07 -14.31 -21.09
CA SER A 52 20.77 -15.48 -20.28
C SER A 52 20.24 -16.65 -21.14
N MET A 53 19.32 -16.36 -22.05
CA MET A 53 18.79 -17.36 -23.00
C MET A 53 19.85 -17.85 -23.96
N TYR A 54 20.67 -16.94 -24.50
CA TYR A 54 21.78 -17.28 -25.42
C TYR A 54 22.80 -18.21 -24.76
N VAL A 55 23.22 -17.88 -23.52
CA VAL A 55 24.16 -18.72 -22.74
C VAL A 55 23.60 -20.14 -22.52
N LYS A 56 22.31 -20.23 -22.17
CA LYS A 56 21.63 -21.51 -21.94
C LYS A 56 21.64 -22.37 -23.21
N ILE A 57 21.29 -21.82 -24.37
CA ILE A 57 21.26 -22.55 -25.64
C ILE A 57 22.67 -22.99 -26.02
N GLY A 58 23.69 -22.14 -25.86
CA GLY A 58 25.09 -22.48 -26.10
C GLY A 58 25.60 -23.60 -25.17
N ALA A 59 25.25 -23.58 -23.90
CA ALA A 59 25.63 -24.61 -22.93
C ALA A 59 25.05 -26.01 -23.30
N GLN A 60 23.81 -26.05 -23.75
CA GLN A 60 23.18 -27.32 -24.18
C GLN A 60 23.75 -27.84 -25.49
N GLY A 61 24.09 -26.97 -26.45
CA GLY A 61 24.75 -27.38 -27.70
C GLY A 61 26.12 -28.02 -27.49
N ASN A 62 26.84 -27.61 -26.45
CA ASN A 62 28.16 -28.22 -26.12
C ASN A 62 28.06 -29.53 -25.33
N MET A 63 26.91 -29.88 -24.77
CA MET A 63 26.68 -31.10 -23.99
C MET A 63 26.14 -32.26 -24.83
N SER A 64 25.73 -32.02 -26.08
CA SER A 64 25.26 -33.06 -26.99
C SER A 64 26.44 -33.54 -27.86
N ASP A 65 26.76 -34.83 -27.83
CA ASP A 65 27.81 -35.49 -28.66
C ASP A 65 27.48 -35.52 -30.17
N ALA A 66 26.40 -34.84 -30.59
CA ALA A 66 26.01 -34.81 -31.99
C ALA A 66 26.79 -33.70 -32.75
N PRO A 67 27.56 -34.03 -33.80
CA PRO A 67 28.39 -33.06 -34.53
C PRO A 67 27.61 -31.96 -35.27
N ALA A 68 26.28 -32.04 -35.32
CA ALA A 68 25.42 -31.02 -35.90
C ALA A 68 24.88 -29.97 -34.90
N ALA A 69 25.08 -30.14 -33.58
CA ALA A 69 24.54 -29.30 -32.54
C ALA A 69 25.49 -28.19 -32.05
N SER A 70 26.69 -28.06 -32.64
CA SER A 70 27.76 -27.18 -32.17
C SER A 70 27.61 -25.70 -32.57
N SER A 71 26.60 -25.34 -33.34
CA SER A 71 26.34 -23.93 -33.69
C SER A 71 24.96 -23.49 -33.23
N VAL A 72 24.91 -22.49 -32.35
CA VAL A 72 23.67 -21.76 -32.04
C VAL A 72 23.12 -21.23 -33.34
N THR A 73 21.99 -21.76 -33.80
CA THR A 73 21.43 -21.37 -35.09
C THR A 73 20.99 -19.90 -35.10
N ALA A 74 21.07 -19.23 -36.25
CA ALA A 74 20.59 -17.87 -36.41
C ALA A 74 19.10 -17.71 -35.95
N ALA A 75 18.30 -18.76 -36.20
CA ALA A 75 16.91 -18.84 -35.76
C ALA A 75 16.78 -18.83 -34.24
N ALA A 76 17.61 -19.57 -33.51
CA ALA A 76 17.60 -19.58 -32.03
C ALA A 76 18.00 -18.20 -31.47
N VAL A 77 19.02 -17.54 -32.06
CA VAL A 77 19.42 -16.18 -31.70
C VAL A 77 18.27 -15.20 -31.92
N MET A 78 17.62 -15.24 -33.08
CA MET A 78 16.49 -14.39 -33.38
C MET A 78 15.29 -14.63 -32.45
N ALA A 79 15.01 -15.88 -32.07
CA ALA A 79 13.99 -16.22 -31.12
C ALA A 79 14.29 -15.65 -29.72
N CYS A 80 15.55 -15.71 -29.26
CA CYS A 80 15.96 -15.09 -27.99
C CYS A 80 15.80 -13.56 -28.00
N ILE A 81 16.25 -12.89 -29.07
CA ILE A 81 16.10 -11.46 -29.27
C ILE A 81 14.60 -11.09 -29.28
N GLY A 82 13.82 -11.80 -30.10
CA GLY A 82 12.37 -11.57 -30.20
C GLY A 82 11.66 -11.70 -28.88
N THR A 83 11.91 -12.78 -28.13
CA THR A 83 11.32 -13.00 -26.81
C THR A 83 11.70 -11.91 -25.81
N ALA A 84 12.98 -11.55 -25.74
CA ALA A 84 13.45 -10.50 -24.82
C ALA A 84 12.84 -9.14 -25.14
N VAL A 85 12.82 -8.75 -26.41
CA VAL A 85 12.27 -7.46 -26.87
C VAL A 85 10.76 -7.43 -26.69
N VAL A 86 10.04 -8.45 -27.14
CA VAL A 86 8.57 -8.49 -27.05
C VAL A 86 8.12 -8.51 -25.58
N SER A 87 8.78 -9.26 -24.71
CA SER A 87 8.49 -9.31 -23.29
C SER A 87 8.64 -7.95 -22.62
N MET A 88 9.77 -7.27 -22.83
CA MET A 88 10.04 -5.99 -22.17
C MET A 88 9.25 -4.83 -22.82
N LEU A 89 9.04 -4.85 -24.12
CA LEU A 89 8.20 -3.88 -24.80
C LEU A 89 6.73 -4.03 -24.36
N GLY A 90 6.22 -5.26 -24.33
CA GLY A 90 4.86 -5.56 -23.88
C GLY A 90 4.61 -5.12 -22.44
N LEU A 91 5.54 -5.43 -21.52
CA LEU A 91 5.50 -4.97 -20.14
C LEU A 91 5.51 -3.43 -20.06
N GLY A 92 6.43 -2.78 -20.78
CA GLY A 92 6.54 -1.33 -20.80
C GLY A 92 5.27 -0.65 -21.33
N LEU A 93 4.71 -1.13 -22.44
CA LEU A 93 3.45 -0.62 -22.99
C LEU A 93 2.28 -0.81 -22.02
N TYR A 94 2.15 -2.00 -21.43
CA TYR A 94 1.11 -2.23 -20.43
C TYR A 94 1.20 -1.23 -19.27
N LEU A 95 2.40 -1.02 -18.71
CA LEU A 95 2.62 -0.12 -17.58
C LEU A 95 2.34 1.33 -17.96
N VAL A 96 2.71 1.76 -19.16
CA VAL A 96 2.43 3.13 -19.64
C VAL A 96 0.94 3.40 -19.75
N PHE A 97 0.19 2.48 -20.34
CA PHE A 97 -1.23 2.69 -20.63
C PHE A 97 -2.14 2.37 -19.42
N ASN A 98 -1.84 1.36 -18.65
CA ASN A 98 -2.73 0.88 -17.58
C ASN A 98 -2.25 1.27 -16.17
N GLU A 99 -0.95 1.33 -15.93
CA GLU A 99 -0.38 1.57 -14.59
C GLU A 99 0.71 2.65 -14.62
N SER A 100 0.37 3.80 -15.18
CA SER A 100 1.32 4.91 -15.38
C SER A 100 1.99 5.41 -14.10
N ARG A 101 1.35 5.25 -12.93
CA ARG A 101 1.95 5.57 -11.63
C ARG A 101 3.10 4.62 -11.28
N VAL A 102 2.93 3.32 -11.56
CA VAL A 102 3.97 2.31 -11.37
C VAL A 102 5.13 2.56 -12.34
N PHE A 103 4.83 2.81 -13.61
CA PHE A 103 5.83 3.13 -14.63
C PHE A 103 6.70 4.35 -14.27
N LYS A 104 6.10 5.38 -13.68
CA LYS A 104 6.81 6.61 -13.24
C LYS A 104 7.58 6.43 -11.93
N SER A 105 7.36 5.34 -11.19
CA SER A 105 8.04 5.05 -9.93
C SER A 105 9.30 4.22 -10.18
N THR A 106 10.47 4.84 -10.08
CA THR A 106 11.77 4.15 -10.22
C THR A 106 11.89 2.98 -9.24
N LYS A 107 11.39 3.12 -8.01
CA LYS A 107 11.34 2.07 -6.98
C LYS A 107 10.56 0.85 -7.49
N ASN A 108 9.33 1.04 -7.96
CA ASN A 108 8.49 -0.06 -8.42
C ASN A 108 9.06 -0.73 -9.67
N MET A 109 9.60 0.04 -10.60
CA MET A 109 10.27 -0.50 -11.78
C MET A 109 11.49 -1.33 -11.39
N LEU A 110 12.30 -0.84 -10.43
CA LEU A 110 13.46 -1.58 -9.94
C LEU A 110 13.04 -2.92 -9.31
N ILE A 111 11.99 -2.95 -8.48
CA ILE A 111 11.46 -4.18 -7.89
C ILE A 111 11.08 -5.17 -9.00
N ILE A 112 10.22 -4.77 -9.93
CA ILE A 112 9.69 -5.64 -10.98
C ILE A 112 10.84 -6.22 -11.82
N LEU A 113 11.73 -5.37 -12.31
CA LEU A 113 12.81 -5.80 -13.21
C LEU A 113 13.85 -6.65 -12.49
N THR A 114 14.19 -6.32 -11.24
CA THR A 114 15.10 -7.16 -10.43
C THR A 114 14.52 -8.54 -10.20
N LEU A 115 13.23 -8.67 -9.91
CA LEU A 115 12.57 -9.96 -9.73
C LEU A 115 12.58 -10.78 -11.02
N ILE A 116 12.23 -10.17 -12.17
CA ILE A 116 12.25 -10.85 -13.46
C ILE A 116 13.68 -11.31 -13.80
N LEU A 117 14.68 -10.46 -13.63
CA LEU A 117 16.07 -10.80 -13.96
C LEU A 117 16.62 -11.89 -13.06
N LEU A 118 16.42 -11.78 -11.74
CA LEU A 118 16.89 -12.78 -10.78
C LEU A 118 16.27 -14.14 -11.05
N THR A 119 14.95 -14.19 -11.28
CA THR A 119 14.26 -15.45 -11.59
C THR A 119 14.62 -15.99 -12.97
N THR A 120 14.93 -15.12 -13.94
CA THR A 120 15.44 -15.56 -15.26
C THR A 120 16.79 -16.26 -15.11
N ILE A 121 17.73 -15.66 -14.37
CA ILE A 121 19.07 -16.27 -14.13
C ILE A 121 18.91 -17.61 -13.39
N LEU A 122 18.09 -17.65 -12.34
CA LEU A 122 17.82 -18.87 -11.59
C LEU A 122 17.20 -19.95 -12.50
N ASN A 123 16.30 -19.55 -13.38
CA ASN A 123 15.64 -20.46 -14.31
C ASN A 123 16.60 -21.07 -15.34
N VAL A 124 17.60 -20.32 -15.80
CA VAL A 124 18.68 -20.87 -16.64
C VAL A 124 19.38 -22.03 -15.92
N LEU A 125 19.79 -21.83 -14.68
CA LEU A 125 20.50 -22.86 -13.90
C LEU A 125 19.63 -24.07 -13.65
N LEU A 126 18.37 -23.90 -13.28
CA LEU A 126 17.44 -24.99 -13.00
C LEU A 126 16.99 -25.73 -14.25
N SER A 127 16.90 -25.06 -15.39
CA SER A 127 16.54 -25.68 -16.66
C SER A 127 17.58 -26.69 -17.16
N LEU A 128 18.85 -26.54 -16.79
CA LEU A 128 19.92 -27.50 -17.13
C LEU A 128 19.70 -28.88 -16.47
N ILE A 129 19.04 -28.91 -15.30
CA ILE A 129 18.77 -30.12 -14.52
C ILE A 129 17.41 -30.71 -14.89
N SER A 130 16.39 -29.84 -15.02
CA SER A 130 14.99 -30.25 -15.21
C SER A 130 14.57 -30.42 -16.66
N GLY A 131 15.41 -30.02 -17.62
CA GLY A 131 15.02 -29.94 -19.04
C GLY A 131 13.99 -28.81 -19.31
N GLY A 132 13.90 -27.82 -18.45
CA GLY A 132 12.98 -26.70 -18.59
C GLY A 132 11.62 -26.84 -17.86
N TYR A 133 11.33 -28.03 -17.32
CA TYR A 133 10.05 -28.28 -16.62
C TYR A 133 9.98 -27.66 -15.22
N PHE A 134 11.09 -27.35 -14.58
CA PHE A 134 11.12 -26.57 -13.33
C PHE A 134 11.23 -25.09 -13.67
N SER A 135 10.24 -24.31 -13.26
CA SER A 135 10.21 -22.86 -13.50
C SER A 135 10.29 -22.07 -12.18
N ALA A 136 11.31 -21.21 -12.05
CA ALA A 136 11.43 -20.28 -10.93
C ALA A 136 10.58 -19.02 -11.12
N MET A 137 9.91 -18.86 -12.25
CA MET A 137 9.24 -17.60 -12.64
C MET A 137 8.05 -17.25 -11.74
N LEU A 138 7.39 -18.22 -11.09
CA LEU A 138 6.33 -17.96 -10.12
C LEU A 138 6.78 -17.07 -8.96
N ILE A 139 8.07 -17.09 -8.60
CA ILE A 139 8.62 -16.18 -7.58
C ILE A 139 8.43 -14.73 -8.00
N ALA A 140 8.80 -14.37 -9.25
CA ALA A 140 8.64 -13.00 -9.75
C ALA A 140 7.16 -12.60 -9.84
N VAL A 141 6.29 -13.52 -10.25
CA VAL A 141 4.84 -13.29 -10.35
C VAL A 141 4.24 -12.98 -8.98
N ILE A 142 4.49 -13.85 -8.00
CA ILE A 142 3.96 -13.71 -6.64
C ILE A 142 4.51 -12.44 -5.97
N LEU A 143 5.83 -12.25 -5.98
CA LEU A 143 6.46 -11.13 -5.29
C LEU A 143 6.14 -9.78 -5.94
N SER A 144 6.05 -9.68 -7.27
CA SER A 144 5.65 -8.42 -7.92
C SER A 144 4.21 -8.03 -7.57
N ALA A 145 3.32 -9.01 -7.47
CA ALA A 145 1.94 -8.80 -7.05
C ALA A 145 1.83 -8.33 -5.59
N MET A 146 2.66 -8.87 -4.70
CA MET A 146 2.65 -8.53 -3.27
C MET A 146 3.36 -7.21 -2.96
N LEU A 147 4.51 -6.96 -3.59
CA LEU A 147 5.36 -5.80 -3.27
C LEU A 147 4.95 -4.52 -4.00
N VAL A 148 4.25 -4.64 -5.14
CA VAL A 148 3.86 -3.48 -5.94
C VAL A 148 2.34 -3.34 -5.97
N LYS A 149 1.66 -4.28 -6.61
CA LYS A 149 0.19 -4.32 -6.75
C LYS A 149 -0.22 -5.63 -7.42
N THR A 150 -1.28 -6.27 -6.96
CA THR A 150 -1.76 -7.53 -7.54
C THR A 150 -1.96 -7.45 -9.07
N GLY A 151 -2.46 -6.32 -9.59
CA GLY A 151 -2.64 -6.10 -11.03
C GLY A 151 -1.36 -6.15 -11.86
N ILE A 152 -0.20 -5.89 -11.25
CA ILE A 152 1.12 -5.97 -11.93
C ILE A 152 1.55 -7.43 -12.13
N GLY A 153 1.11 -8.32 -11.28
CA GLY A 153 1.42 -9.75 -11.43
C GLY A 153 0.98 -10.32 -12.78
N TYR A 154 -0.14 -9.87 -13.37
CA TYR A 154 -0.64 -10.39 -14.65
C TYR A 154 0.31 -10.16 -15.83
N PRO A 155 0.77 -8.92 -16.14
CA PRO A 155 1.75 -8.73 -17.21
C PRO A 155 3.11 -9.37 -16.88
N VAL A 156 3.52 -9.42 -15.60
CA VAL A 156 4.73 -10.14 -15.19
C VAL A 156 4.58 -11.64 -15.46
N ALA A 157 3.41 -12.25 -15.19
CA ALA A 157 3.15 -13.64 -15.51
C ALA A 157 3.26 -13.92 -17.03
N ALA A 158 2.76 -13.03 -17.87
CA ALA A 158 2.89 -13.18 -19.32
C ALA A 158 4.36 -13.10 -19.77
N VAL A 159 5.15 -12.18 -19.25
CA VAL A 159 6.60 -12.09 -19.51
C VAL A 159 7.31 -13.35 -19.02
N CYS A 160 7.05 -13.78 -17.80
CA CYS A 160 7.66 -14.96 -17.20
C CYS A 160 7.32 -16.25 -17.95
N ALA A 161 6.08 -16.38 -18.44
CA ALA A 161 5.64 -17.51 -19.24
C ALA A 161 6.41 -17.62 -20.57
N LEU A 162 6.60 -16.49 -21.27
CA LEU A 162 7.40 -16.47 -22.50
C LEU A 162 8.85 -16.87 -22.24
N ILE A 163 9.45 -16.36 -21.16
CA ILE A 163 10.82 -16.70 -20.78
C ILE A 163 10.91 -18.18 -20.40
N ALA A 164 9.96 -18.72 -19.62
CA ALA A 164 9.93 -20.13 -19.22
C ALA A 164 9.83 -21.07 -20.43
N GLY A 165 8.98 -20.74 -21.41
CA GLY A 165 8.89 -21.49 -22.65
C GLY A 165 10.22 -21.54 -23.39
N MET A 166 10.92 -20.42 -23.52
CA MET A 166 12.25 -20.38 -24.14
C MET A 166 13.32 -21.20 -23.39
N MET A 167 13.17 -21.36 -22.07
CA MET A 167 14.08 -22.18 -21.26
C MET A 167 13.94 -23.68 -21.54
N ALA A 168 12.87 -24.13 -22.14
CA ALA A 168 12.72 -25.49 -22.61
C ALA A 168 13.36 -25.76 -24.00
N PHE A 169 13.76 -24.69 -24.70
CA PHE A 169 14.43 -24.82 -26.00
C PHE A 169 15.97 -25.00 -25.83
N PRO A 170 16.72 -25.77 -26.66
CA PRO A 170 16.21 -26.72 -27.66
C PRO A 170 15.64 -27.98 -27.01
N ASN A 171 14.57 -28.50 -27.59
CA ASN A 171 13.98 -29.78 -27.22
C ASN A 171 13.77 -30.61 -28.50
N GLU A 172 13.83 -31.92 -28.40
CA GLU A 172 13.59 -32.84 -29.54
C GLU A 172 12.19 -32.61 -30.12
N GLU A 173 11.22 -32.24 -29.25
CA GLU A 173 9.86 -31.95 -29.65
C GLU A 173 9.61 -30.45 -29.69
N SER A 174 9.46 -29.88 -30.88
CA SER A 174 9.34 -28.42 -31.13
C SER A 174 8.11 -27.73 -30.49
N TRP A 175 7.09 -28.51 -30.09
CA TRP A 175 5.87 -27.96 -29.43
C TRP A 175 6.02 -27.73 -27.94
N ILE A 176 6.96 -28.41 -27.25
CA ILE A 176 7.12 -28.33 -25.80
C ILE A 176 7.32 -26.86 -25.28
N PRO A 177 8.17 -26.02 -25.89
CA PRO A 177 8.35 -24.66 -25.47
C PRO A 177 7.05 -23.83 -25.44
N LEU A 178 6.21 -24.02 -26.46
CA LEU A 178 4.92 -23.27 -26.55
C LEU A 178 3.93 -23.74 -25.48
N VAL A 179 3.84 -25.08 -25.28
CA VAL A 179 2.94 -25.67 -24.28
C VAL A 179 3.35 -25.29 -22.86
N LEU A 180 4.66 -25.27 -22.58
CA LEU A 180 5.20 -24.80 -21.32
C LEU A 180 4.87 -23.32 -21.08
N ALA A 181 5.06 -22.46 -22.07
CA ALA A 181 4.68 -21.06 -21.96
C ALA A 181 3.19 -20.90 -21.63
N PHE A 182 2.33 -21.63 -22.32
CA PHE A 182 0.88 -21.62 -22.07
C PHE A 182 0.53 -22.13 -20.66
N ALA A 183 1.10 -23.25 -20.25
CA ALA A 183 0.89 -23.83 -18.93
C ALA A 183 1.34 -22.89 -17.80
N GLU A 184 2.54 -22.29 -17.92
CA GLU A 184 3.07 -21.33 -16.96
C GLU A 184 2.24 -20.04 -16.88
N LEU A 185 1.66 -19.59 -18.01
CA LEU A 185 0.74 -18.47 -18.02
C LEU A 185 -0.51 -18.75 -17.21
N LEU A 186 -1.14 -19.91 -17.41
CA LEU A 186 -2.32 -20.33 -16.66
C LEU A 186 -2.00 -20.52 -15.17
N GLY A 187 -0.87 -21.13 -14.84
CA GLY A 187 -0.42 -21.30 -13.47
C GLY A 187 -0.14 -19.95 -12.78
N GLY A 188 0.53 -19.04 -13.49
CA GLY A 188 0.75 -17.68 -12.98
C GLY A 188 -0.56 -16.93 -12.68
N TYR A 189 -1.55 -17.03 -13.55
CA TYR A 189 -2.87 -16.43 -13.34
C TYR A 189 -3.63 -17.07 -12.18
N ALA A 190 -3.55 -18.41 -12.05
CA ALA A 190 -4.15 -19.12 -10.92
C ALA A 190 -3.50 -18.73 -9.58
N ALA A 191 -2.17 -18.60 -9.55
CA ALA A 191 -1.44 -18.10 -8.39
C ALA A 191 -1.90 -16.71 -7.99
N LEU A 192 -2.04 -15.78 -8.94
CA LEU A 192 -2.50 -14.42 -8.69
C LEU A 192 -3.97 -14.36 -8.21
N PHE A 193 -4.81 -15.22 -8.73
CA PHE A 193 -6.19 -15.31 -8.26
C PHE A 193 -6.25 -15.75 -6.80
N SER A 194 -5.44 -16.73 -6.41
CA SER A 194 -5.37 -17.21 -5.02
C SER A 194 -4.80 -16.17 -4.04
N LEU A 195 -3.87 -15.30 -4.50
CA LEU A 195 -3.32 -14.20 -3.68
C LEU A 195 -4.38 -13.19 -3.23
N LYS A 196 -5.50 -13.04 -3.93
CA LYS A 196 -6.60 -12.16 -3.52
C LYS A 196 -7.31 -12.66 -2.27
N GLN A 197 -7.17 -13.94 -1.94
CA GLN A 197 -7.69 -14.50 -0.69
C GLN A 197 -6.79 -14.11 0.47
N LYS A 198 -7.38 -13.79 1.63
CA LYS A 198 -6.63 -13.30 2.81
C LYS A 198 -5.99 -14.46 3.59
N PHE A 199 -4.94 -15.09 3.04
CA PHE A 199 -4.20 -16.17 3.71
C PHE A 199 -3.03 -15.69 4.59
N GLY A 200 -2.89 -14.39 4.82
CA GLY A 200 -1.79 -13.82 5.61
C GLY A 200 -0.42 -14.22 5.07
N ARG A 201 0.50 -14.60 5.96
CA ARG A 201 1.87 -15.01 5.60
C ARG A 201 1.96 -16.30 4.79
N MET A 202 0.90 -17.13 4.79
CA MET A 202 0.86 -18.35 4.00
C MET A 202 0.44 -18.12 2.54
N ALA A 203 -0.03 -16.94 2.18
CA ALA A 203 -0.52 -16.63 0.85
C ALA A 203 0.46 -17.00 -0.29
N PRO A 204 1.77 -16.70 -0.22
CA PRO A 204 2.70 -17.07 -1.29
C PRO A 204 2.85 -18.59 -1.46
N ILE A 205 2.86 -19.35 -0.37
CA ILE A 205 2.98 -20.82 -0.41
C ILE A 205 1.75 -21.42 -1.08
N ILE A 206 0.55 -21.03 -0.64
CA ILE A 206 -0.71 -21.51 -1.22
C ILE A 206 -0.79 -21.12 -2.69
N SER A 207 -0.41 -19.90 -3.03
CA SER A 207 -0.39 -19.44 -4.42
C SER A 207 0.61 -20.19 -5.29
N GLY A 208 1.78 -20.51 -4.76
CA GLY A 208 2.76 -21.33 -5.44
C GLY A 208 2.24 -22.76 -5.70
N ILE A 209 1.64 -23.40 -4.70
CA ILE A 209 1.03 -24.74 -4.84
C ILE A 209 -0.07 -24.71 -5.91
N ILE A 210 -0.99 -23.77 -5.86
CA ILE A 210 -2.08 -23.64 -6.84
C ILE A 210 -1.51 -23.37 -8.23
N GLY A 211 -0.57 -22.43 -8.35
CA GLY A 211 0.05 -22.10 -9.62
C GLY A 211 0.75 -23.30 -10.26
N GLY A 212 1.64 -23.97 -9.52
CA GLY A 212 2.35 -25.16 -10.00
C GLY A 212 1.42 -26.33 -10.36
N SER A 213 0.34 -26.52 -9.58
CA SER A 213 -0.67 -27.55 -9.87
C SER A 213 -1.43 -27.24 -11.16
N VAL A 214 -1.84 -26.00 -11.37
CA VAL A 214 -2.55 -25.59 -12.60
C VAL A 214 -1.62 -25.67 -13.81
N SER A 215 -0.34 -25.24 -13.69
CA SER A 215 0.66 -25.41 -14.74
C SER A 215 0.83 -26.89 -15.11
N ALA A 216 1.00 -27.78 -14.13
CA ALA A 216 1.18 -29.20 -14.34
C ALA A 216 -0.02 -29.85 -15.04
N ILE A 217 -1.24 -29.54 -14.57
CA ILE A 217 -2.49 -30.05 -15.15
C ILE A 217 -2.66 -29.54 -16.58
N ALA A 218 -2.45 -28.25 -16.83
CA ALA A 218 -2.57 -27.67 -18.16
C ALA A 218 -1.57 -28.32 -19.15
N PHE A 219 -0.30 -28.50 -18.73
CA PHE A 219 0.72 -29.15 -19.52
C PHE A 219 0.31 -30.58 -19.86
N MET A 220 -0.11 -31.39 -18.87
CA MET A 220 -0.56 -32.76 -19.06
C MET A 220 -1.71 -32.87 -20.07
N PHE A 221 -2.74 -32.03 -19.96
CA PHE A 221 -3.87 -32.09 -20.88
C PHE A 221 -3.47 -31.78 -22.31
N VAL A 222 -2.63 -30.76 -22.53
CA VAL A 222 -2.17 -30.43 -23.90
C VAL A 222 -1.25 -31.51 -24.44
N GLN A 223 -0.35 -32.06 -23.62
CA GLN A 223 0.50 -33.18 -24.01
C GLN A 223 -0.34 -34.40 -24.40
N ALA A 224 -1.35 -34.76 -23.60
CA ALA A 224 -2.23 -35.89 -23.90
C ALA A 224 -2.96 -35.74 -25.25
N ILE A 225 -3.41 -34.51 -25.59
CA ILE A 225 -4.03 -34.21 -26.88
C ILE A 225 -3.04 -34.36 -28.04
N ILE A 226 -1.81 -33.85 -27.89
CA ILE A 226 -0.79 -33.90 -28.95
C ILE A 226 -0.30 -35.32 -29.19
N LEU A 227 -0.04 -36.11 -28.14
CA LEU A 227 0.51 -37.45 -28.20
C LEU A 227 -0.57 -38.56 -28.27
N ASN A 228 -1.85 -38.22 -28.22
CA ASN A 228 -2.97 -39.16 -28.14
C ASN A 228 -2.84 -40.15 -26.95
N GLY A 229 -2.26 -39.70 -25.82
CA GLY A 229 -2.06 -40.55 -24.65
C GLY A 229 -1.36 -39.81 -23.49
N PHE A 230 -1.21 -40.53 -22.38
CA PHE A 230 -0.57 -40.00 -21.16
C PHE A 230 0.83 -40.59 -20.94
N GLU A 231 1.60 -40.73 -22.00
CA GLU A 231 2.96 -41.23 -21.88
C GLU A 231 3.96 -40.16 -21.43
N ASN A 232 4.97 -40.54 -20.67
CA ASN A 232 6.11 -39.69 -20.25
C ASN A 232 5.74 -38.42 -19.47
N PHE A 233 4.55 -38.34 -18.84
CA PHE A 233 4.12 -37.16 -18.08
C PHE A 233 4.70 -37.10 -16.67
N THR A 234 5.21 -38.16 -16.10
CA THR A 234 5.65 -38.26 -14.69
C THR A 234 6.76 -37.25 -14.37
N LYS A 235 7.76 -37.15 -15.25
CA LYS A 235 8.89 -36.21 -15.05
C LYS A 235 8.45 -34.74 -15.10
N PRO A 236 7.70 -34.25 -16.12
CA PRO A 236 7.13 -32.91 -16.13
C PRO A 236 6.27 -32.63 -14.91
N LEU A 237 5.37 -33.54 -14.52
CA LEU A 237 4.47 -33.41 -13.39
C LEU A 237 5.22 -33.15 -12.08
N ILE A 238 6.22 -34.01 -11.77
CA ILE A 238 7.02 -33.88 -10.56
C ILE A 238 7.75 -32.54 -10.53
N TRP A 239 8.38 -32.11 -11.62
CA TRP A 239 9.11 -30.84 -11.68
C TRP A 239 8.21 -29.64 -11.54
N MET A 240 7.07 -29.63 -12.23
CA MET A 240 6.15 -28.49 -12.19
C MET A 240 5.45 -28.34 -10.82
N LEU A 241 5.03 -29.45 -10.20
CA LEU A 241 4.47 -29.42 -8.83
C LEU A 241 5.51 -28.97 -7.80
N SER A 242 6.73 -29.55 -7.88
CA SER A 242 7.80 -29.16 -6.96
C SER A 242 8.22 -27.70 -7.15
N SER A 243 8.22 -27.20 -8.39
CA SER A 243 8.52 -25.78 -8.66
C SER A 243 7.52 -24.84 -7.99
N GLY A 244 6.23 -25.15 -8.08
CA GLY A 244 5.18 -24.35 -7.44
C GLY A 244 5.36 -24.26 -5.93
N VAL A 245 5.58 -25.41 -5.26
CA VAL A 245 5.82 -25.47 -3.81
C VAL A 245 7.07 -24.67 -3.43
N LEU A 246 8.21 -24.94 -4.10
CA LEU A 246 9.48 -24.28 -3.79
C LEU A 246 9.44 -22.78 -4.07
N CYS A 247 8.81 -22.36 -5.18
CA CYS A 247 8.61 -20.94 -5.47
C CYS A 247 7.80 -20.23 -4.38
N GLY A 248 6.74 -20.87 -3.88
CA GLY A 248 5.93 -20.33 -2.78
C GLY A 248 6.72 -20.18 -1.48
N ILE A 249 7.53 -21.20 -1.13
CA ILE A 249 8.39 -21.16 0.08
C ILE A 249 9.45 -20.06 -0.06
N VAL A 250 10.13 -19.99 -1.22
CA VAL A 250 11.15 -18.97 -1.49
C VAL A 250 10.55 -17.56 -1.47
N ALA A 251 9.38 -17.37 -2.09
CA ALA A 251 8.69 -16.09 -2.08
C ALA A 251 8.34 -15.67 -0.65
N THR A 252 7.86 -16.60 0.20
CA THR A 252 7.56 -16.32 1.61
C THR A 252 8.82 -15.90 2.39
N GLY A 253 9.94 -16.61 2.18
CA GLY A 253 11.21 -16.28 2.85
C GLY A 253 11.84 -14.97 2.37
N LEU A 254 11.70 -14.62 1.10
CA LEU A 254 12.23 -13.39 0.53
C LEU A 254 11.37 -12.16 0.85
N THR A 255 10.08 -12.31 1.06
CA THR A 255 9.15 -11.18 1.31
C THR A 255 9.65 -10.23 2.40
N PRO A 256 10.00 -10.66 3.63
CA PRO A 256 10.45 -9.73 4.68
C PRO A 256 11.75 -9.01 4.32
N ILE A 257 12.66 -9.67 3.62
CA ILE A 257 13.93 -9.08 3.17
C ILE A 257 13.67 -7.96 2.17
N LEU A 258 12.79 -8.22 1.21
CA LEU A 258 12.44 -7.25 0.16
C LEU A 258 11.58 -6.10 0.70
N GLU A 259 10.68 -6.37 1.67
CA GLU A 259 9.92 -5.35 2.40
C GLU A 259 10.85 -4.32 3.06
N ILE A 260 11.93 -4.80 3.70
CA ILE A 260 12.90 -3.93 4.37
C ILE A 260 13.79 -3.22 3.34
N THR A 261 14.33 -3.97 2.36
CA THR A 261 15.27 -3.44 1.37
C THR A 261 14.65 -2.36 0.49
N PHE A 262 13.42 -2.58 0.06
CA PHE A 262 12.69 -1.64 -0.78
C PHE A 262 11.72 -0.74 0.01
N ASP A 263 11.69 -0.86 1.33
CA ASP A 263 10.79 -0.09 2.19
C ASP A 263 9.33 -0.14 1.68
N VAL A 264 8.79 -1.36 1.58
CA VAL A 264 7.41 -1.61 1.13
C VAL A 264 6.54 -1.96 2.32
N ALA A 265 5.37 -1.33 2.41
CA ALA A 265 4.34 -1.63 3.40
C ALA A 265 3.33 -2.63 2.82
N THR A 266 3.67 -3.93 2.84
CA THR A 266 2.70 -4.97 2.44
C THR A 266 1.60 -5.14 3.49
N ASP A 267 0.46 -5.72 3.09
CA ASP A 267 -0.66 -5.98 4.01
C ASP A 267 -0.23 -6.87 5.19
N ALA A 268 0.66 -7.84 4.95
CA ALA A 268 1.21 -8.70 5.99
C ALA A 268 2.08 -7.92 6.99
N ARG A 269 2.98 -7.06 6.48
CA ARG A 269 3.82 -6.20 7.32
C ARG A 269 2.99 -5.21 8.13
N LEU A 270 2.00 -4.56 7.50
CA LEU A 270 1.08 -3.65 8.20
C LEU A 270 0.31 -4.36 9.32
N SER A 271 -0.21 -5.57 9.04
CA SER A 271 -0.94 -6.36 10.05
C SER A 271 -0.04 -6.77 11.23
N GLU A 272 1.22 -7.10 10.99
CA GLU A 272 2.19 -7.41 12.05
C GLU A 272 2.53 -6.21 12.91
N LEU A 273 2.63 -5.02 12.31
CA LEU A 273 2.87 -3.79 13.05
C LEU A 273 1.77 -3.52 14.08
N MET A 274 0.53 -3.85 13.77
CA MET A 274 -0.63 -3.63 14.65
C MET A 274 -0.80 -4.71 15.74
N ASN A 275 0.12 -5.67 15.85
CA ASN A 275 0.08 -6.68 16.87
C ASN A 275 0.39 -6.07 18.23
N ASN A 276 -0.41 -6.39 19.26
CA ASN A 276 -0.24 -5.90 20.64
C ASN A 276 1.12 -6.33 21.26
N ASN A 277 1.78 -7.32 20.67
CA ASN A 277 3.14 -7.71 21.07
C ASN A 277 4.24 -6.81 20.49
N ASN A 278 3.91 -5.88 19.58
CA ASN A 278 4.88 -4.92 19.07
C ASN A 278 5.42 -4.06 20.23
N PRO A 279 6.75 -3.91 20.37
CA PRO A 279 7.35 -3.20 21.48
C PRO A 279 6.84 -1.76 21.65
N LEU A 280 6.59 -1.07 20.54
CA LEU A 280 6.15 0.32 20.56
C LEU A 280 4.68 0.44 20.97
N ILE A 281 3.82 -0.49 20.54
CA ILE A 281 2.42 -0.58 20.99
C ILE A 281 2.36 -0.93 22.48
N LYS A 282 3.17 -1.90 22.95
CA LYS A 282 3.25 -2.22 24.39
C LYS A 282 3.63 -1.00 25.23
N ARG A 283 4.60 -0.21 24.77
CA ARG A 283 4.98 1.02 25.44
C ARG A 283 3.81 1.99 25.50
N LEU A 284 3.09 2.17 24.38
CA LEU A 284 1.94 3.06 24.33
C LEU A 284 0.83 2.62 25.31
N MET A 285 0.54 1.32 25.38
CA MET A 285 -0.44 0.75 26.32
C MET A 285 -0.09 1.00 27.78
N ILE A 286 1.20 0.94 28.15
CA ILE A 286 1.66 1.01 29.54
C ILE A 286 1.96 2.46 29.95
N GLU A 287 2.69 3.20 29.11
CA GLU A 287 3.21 4.52 29.43
C GLU A 287 2.20 5.66 29.11
N ALA A 288 1.32 5.45 28.12
CA ALA A 288 0.32 6.44 27.69
C ALA A 288 -1.02 5.77 27.30
N PRO A 289 -1.74 5.16 28.28
CA PRO A 289 -2.94 4.38 28.00
C PRO A 289 -4.08 5.18 27.36
N GLY A 290 -4.24 6.45 27.70
CA GLY A 290 -5.22 7.34 27.08
C GLY A 290 -4.94 7.55 25.60
N THR A 291 -3.67 7.81 25.25
CA THR A 291 -3.23 7.93 23.84
C THR A 291 -3.40 6.60 23.10
N TYR A 292 -3.14 5.45 23.75
CA TYR A 292 -3.37 4.15 23.13
C TYR A 292 -4.84 3.94 22.77
N HIS A 293 -5.77 4.22 23.67
CA HIS A 293 -7.21 4.09 23.39
C HIS A 293 -7.68 5.04 22.29
N HIS A 294 -7.23 6.29 22.32
CA HIS A 294 -7.46 7.26 21.27
C HIS A 294 -6.97 6.74 19.91
N SER A 295 -5.72 6.28 19.85
CA SER A 295 -5.11 5.75 18.62
C SER A 295 -5.85 4.53 18.06
N MET A 296 -6.38 3.65 18.91
CA MET A 296 -7.22 2.53 18.47
C MET A 296 -8.54 3.00 17.83
N LEU A 297 -9.19 4.00 18.40
CA LEU A 297 -10.43 4.55 17.85
C LEU A 297 -10.18 5.28 16.52
N VAL A 298 -9.15 6.10 16.46
CA VAL A 298 -8.71 6.76 15.22
C VAL A 298 -8.38 5.73 14.13
N ALA A 299 -7.69 4.64 14.50
CA ALA A 299 -7.37 3.55 13.57
C ALA A 299 -8.64 2.88 13.02
N ALA A 300 -9.63 2.61 13.88
CA ALA A 300 -10.90 2.00 13.46
C ALA A 300 -11.71 2.94 12.54
N LEU A 301 -11.78 4.23 12.86
CA LEU A 301 -12.42 5.24 12.03
C LEU A 301 -11.76 5.34 10.66
N ALA A 302 -10.43 5.47 10.66
CA ALA A 302 -9.65 5.63 9.43
C ALA A 302 -9.72 4.37 8.54
N GLU A 303 -9.70 3.16 9.10
CA GLU A 303 -9.87 1.90 8.37
C GLU A 303 -11.23 1.83 7.68
N SER A 304 -12.32 2.02 8.46
CA SER A 304 -13.68 1.95 7.94
C SER A 304 -13.95 2.94 6.82
N ALA A 305 -13.52 4.18 6.98
CA ALA A 305 -13.68 5.21 5.96
C ALA A 305 -12.84 4.96 4.72
N ALA A 306 -11.57 4.53 4.90
CA ALA A 306 -10.66 4.23 3.79
C ALA A 306 -11.18 3.10 2.90
N GLU A 307 -11.78 2.06 3.48
CA GLU A 307 -12.38 0.97 2.74
C GLU A 307 -13.51 1.46 1.81
N GLN A 308 -14.38 2.33 2.31
CA GLN A 308 -15.52 2.85 1.55
C GLN A 308 -15.14 3.81 0.41
N VAL A 309 -14.00 4.51 0.51
CA VAL A 309 -13.49 5.41 -0.54
C VAL A 309 -12.37 4.79 -1.36
N HIS A 310 -12.18 3.45 -1.26
CA HIS A 310 -11.16 2.70 -2.00
C HIS A 310 -9.73 3.24 -1.80
N ALA A 311 -9.40 3.70 -0.60
CA ALA A 311 -8.05 4.00 -0.13
C ALA A 311 -7.44 2.75 0.55
N ASN A 312 -6.16 2.82 0.93
CA ASN A 312 -5.51 1.71 1.62
C ASN A 312 -5.93 1.66 3.10
N SER A 313 -6.94 0.82 3.42
CA SER A 313 -7.52 0.71 4.76
C SER A 313 -6.54 0.20 5.81
N LEU A 314 -5.69 -0.80 5.47
CA LEU A 314 -4.67 -1.31 6.37
C LEU A 314 -3.58 -0.28 6.68
N LEU A 315 -3.18 0.53 5.69
CA LEU A 315 -2.24 1.62 5.91
C LEU A 315 -2.84 2.70 6.82
N CYS A 316 -4.11 3.07 6.59
CA CYS A 316 -4.83 4.01 7.44
C CYS A 316 -4.92 3.50 8.89
N LYS A 317 -5.27 2.23 9.07
CA LYS A 317 -5.33 1.60 10.39
C LYS A 317 -3.98 1.61 11.09
N ALA A 318 -2.93 1.13 10.41
CA ALA A 318 -1.58 1.12 10.98
C ALA A 318 -1.11 2.54 11.33
N ALA A 319 -1.33 3.52 10.45
CA ALA A 319 -0.99 4.90 10.74
C ALA A 319 -1.77 5.46 11.93
N GLY A 320 -3.06 5.10 12.07
CA GLY A 320 -3.89 5.44 13.22
C GLY A 320 -3.32 4.92 14.55
N TYR A 321 -2.81 3.68 14.59
CA TYR A 321 -2.14 3.14 15.79
C TYR A 321 -0.90 3.94 16.21
N TYR A 322 -0.19 4.54 15.25
CA TYR A 322 1.15 5.07 15.46
C TYR A 322 1.26 6.60 15.34
N HIS A 323 0.21 7.33 14.90
CA HIS A 323 0.31 8.75 14.59
C HIS A 323 0.80 9.58 15.78
N ASP A 324 0.35 9.20 16.97
CA ASP A 324 0.56 9.90 18.22
C ASP A 324 1.61 9.27 19.16
N VAL A 325 2.41 8.33 18.66
CA VAL A 325 3.42 7.62 19.47
C VAL A 325 4.47 8.56 20.08
N GLY A 326 4.66 9.75 19.52
CA GLY A 326 5.54 10.79 20.06
C GLY A 326 5.11 11.32 21.42
N LYS A 327 3.84 11.18 21.81
CA LYS A 327 3.33 11.51 23.14
C LYS A 327 3.96 10.67 24.24
N LEU A 328 4.58 9.53 23.92
CA LEU A 328 5.39 8.72 24.85
C LEU A 328 6.56 9.49 25.48
N ARG A 329 7.02 10.59 24.86
CA ARG A 329 8.10 11.40 25.43
C ARG A 329 7.68 12.11 26.69
N SER A 330 6.43 12.56 26.77
CA SER A 330 5.86 13.25 27.92
C SER A 330 4.34 13.04 27.97
N PRO A 331 3.86 11.85 28.35
CA PRO A 331 2.42 11.51 28.27
C PRO A 331 1.52 12.47 29.02
N MET A 332 1.98 12.98 30.18
CA MET A 332 1.21 13.87 31.06
C MET A 332 0.98 15.27 30.47
N HIS A 333 1.62 15.62 29.35
CA HIS A 333 1.29 16.86 28.63
C HIS A 333 -0.01 16.75 27.82
N PHE A 334 -0.58 15.54 27.69
CA PHE A 334 -1.76 15.31 26.87
C PHE A 334 -2.95 14.94 27.75
N SER A 335 -4.06 15.65 27.55
CA SER A 335 -5.24 15.59 28.42
C SER A 335 -5.81 14.20 28.61
N GLU A 336 -5.71 13.35 27.57
CA GLU A 336 -6.19 11.96 27.61
C GLU A 336 -5.40 11.06 28.58
N ASN A 337 -4.18 11.45 29.00
CA ASN A 337 -3.37 10.73 29.98
C ASN A 337 -3.35 11.40 31.36
N GLN A 338 -3.92 12.61 31.50
CA GLN A 338 -3.99 13.32 32.77
C GLN A 338 -5.10 12.74 33.64
N ARG A 339 -4.96 12.90 34.97
CA ARG A 339 -5.95 12.47 35.96
C ARG A 339 -6.51 13.67 36.73
N ASP A 340 -5.73 14.20 37.66
CA ASP A 340 -6.19 15.20 38.63
C ASP A 340 -5.62 16.59 38.40
N PHE A 341 -4.60 16.73 37.55
CA PHE A 341 -3.87 18.00 37.33
C PHE A 341 -3.53 18.17 35.86
N ASN A 342 -3.84 19.37 35.35
CA ASN A 342 -3.45 19.78 33.99
C ASN A 342 -2.23 20.68 34.04
N ILE A 343 -1.08 20.18 33.60
CA ILE A 343 0.18 20.94 33.59
C ILE A 343 0.08 22.27 32.82
N HIS A 344 -0.78 22.34 31.81
CA HIS A 344 -0.99 23.54 30.98
C HIS A 344 -1.72 24.65 31.67
N ASP A 345 -2.25 24.42 32.89
CA ASP A 345 -2.85 25.48 33.70
C ASP A 345 -1.78 26.38 34.33
N THR A 346 -0.58 25.85 34.52
CA THR A 346 0.57 26.53 35.12
C THR A 346 1.58 27.08 34.12
N LEU A 347 1.48 26.67 32.84
CA LEU A 347 2.43 27.02 31.79
C LEU A 347 1.92 28.24 30.98
N ASP A 348 2.88 28.98 30.41
CA ASP A 348 2.58 29.96 29.39
C ASP A 348 1.93 29.29 28.15
N PRO A 349 0.95 29.96 27.50
CA PRO A 349 0.29 29.37 26.32
C PRO A 349 1.24 29.03 25.18
N THR A 350 2.30 29.80 24.97
CA THR A 350 3.31 29.55 23.92
C THR A 350 4.12 28.31 24.25
N GLU A 351 4.58 28.15 25.50
CA GLU A 351 5.27 26.98 25.97
C GLU A 351 4.38 25.73 25.90
N SER A 352 3.11 25.85 26.25
CA SER A 352 2.12 24.79 26.13
C SER A 352 1.95 24.33 24.68
N ALA A 353 1.83 25.28 23.74
CA ALA A 353 1.74 25.00 22.32
C ALA A 353 3.00 24.31 21.78
N GLU A 354 4.19 24.76 22.17
CA GLU A 354 5.46 24.15 21.76
C GLU A 354 5.54 22.68 22.18
N ARG A 355 5.16 22.37 23.44
CA ARG A 355 5.14 20.99 23.97
C ARG A 355 4.15 20.11 23.22
N ILE A 356 2.97 20.63 22.90
CA ILE A 356 1.97 19.90 22.11
C ILE A 356 2.47 19.67 20.67
N ILE A 357 2.99 20.71 20.01
CA ILE A 357 3.48 20.62 18.63
C ILE A 357 4.65 19.62 18.49
N ALA A 358 5.48 19.50 19.53
CA ALA A 358 6.66 18.63 19.52
C ALA A 358 6.32 17.15 19.28
N HIS A 359 5.14 16.63 19.75
CA HIS A 359 4.79 15.22 19.64
C HIS A 359 4.83 14.72 18.19
N ARG A 360 4.42 15.54 17.22
CA ARG A 360 4.45 15.17 15.81
C ARG A 360 5.88 14.85 15.33
N LYS A 361 6.87 15.68 15.70
CA LYS A 361 8.28 15.45 15.39
C LYS A 361 8.82 14.23 16.15
N ASP A 362 8.42 14.08 17.40
CA ASP A 362 8.81 12.95 18.24
C ASP A 362 8.21 11.64 17.71
N SER A 363 6.97 11.64 17.17
CA SER A 363 6.38 10.50 16.46
C SER A 363 7.24 10.08 15.29
N VAL A 364 7.57 10.99 14.38
CA VAL A 364 8.43 10.69 13.21
C VAL A 364 9.80 10.13 13.67
N THR A 365 10.38 10.72 14.71
CA THR A 365 11.67 10.28 15.24
C THR A 365 11.61 8.86 15.81
N LEU A 366 10.60 8.55 16.61
CA LEU A 366 10.40 7.22 17.18
C LEU A 366 10.11 6.18 16.09
N LEU A 367 9.20 6.47 15.18
CA LEU A 367 8.85 5.55 14.09
C LEU A 367 10.06 5.24 13.20
N THR A 368 10.90 6.24 12.92
CA THR A 368 12.16 6.06 12.18
C THR A 368 13.14 5.19 12.96
N LYS A 369 13.29 5.43 14.27
CA LYS A 369 14.14 4.61 15.16
C LYS A 369 13.72 3.14 15.18
N TYR A 370 12.41 2.88 15.18
CA TYR A 370 11.84 1.53 15.18
C TYR A 370 11.71 0.93 13.77
N LYS A 371 12.21 1.63 12.73
CA LYS A 371 12.23 1.17 11.33
C LYS A 371 10.86 0.79 10.77
N LEU A 372 9.83 1.58 11.10
CA LEU A 372 8.53 1.43 10.48
C LEU A 372 8.58 1.82 8.99
N PRO A 373 7.64 1.33 8.15
CA PRO A 373 7.56 1.72 6.76
C PRO A 373 7.43 3.24 6.58
N SER A 374 8.09 3.78 5.57
CA SER A 374 8.06 5.23 5.29
C SER A 374 6.66 5.77 5.05
N ASP A 375 5.75 4.95 4.50
CA ASP A 375 4.36 5.34 4.31
C ASP A 375 3.64 5.60 5.64
N VAL A 376 3.85 4.75 6.66
CA VAL A 376 3.30 4.96 8.02
C VAL A 376 3.92 6.19 8.66
N ILE A 377 5.25 6.36 8.56
CA ILE A 377 5.96 7.52 9.10
C ILE A 377 5.45 8.82 8.46
N LYS A 378 5.22 8.78 7.13
CA LYS A 378 4.71 9.93 6.38
C LYS A 378 3.32 10.33 6.86
N LEU A 379 2.39 9.38 6.98
CA LEU A 379 1.03 9.66 7.45
C LEU A 379 1.05 10.24 8.87
N ALA A 380 1.81 9.64 9.77
CA ALA A 380 2.02 10.17 11.13
C ALA A 380 2.67 11.56 11.13
N GLY A 381 3.52 11.85 10.15
CA GLY A 381 4.12 13.16 9.98
C GLY A 381 3.18 14.24 9.42
N GLU A 382 2.14 13.87 8.69
CA GLU A 382 1.22 14.78 7.99
C GLU A 382 -0.13 14.97 8.70
N HIS A 383 -0.46 14.19 9.75
CA HIS A 383 -1.82 14.13 10.33
C HIS A 383 -2.35 15.45 10.91
N HIS A 384 -1.48 16.37 11.31
CA HIS A 384 -1.86 17.72 11.72
C HIS A 384 -1.62 18.80 10.64
N GLY A 385 -0.91 18.46 9.55
CA GLY A 385 -0.53 19.43 8.52
C GLY A 385 0.22 20.62 9.10
N ASN A 386 -0.18 21.81 8.70
CA ASN A 386 0.30 23.08 9.24
C ASN A 386 -0.80 23.84 10.03
N SER A 387 -1.70 23.09 10.67
CA SER A 387 -2.80 23.68 11.46
C SER A 387 -2.30 24.38 12.71
N THR A 388 -3.13 25.32 13.22
CA THR A 388 -2.88 26.05 14.47
C THR A 388 -3.41 25.27 15.67
N VAL A 389 -2.68 25.23 16.78
CA VAL A 389 -3.14 24.74 18.08
C VAL A 389 -4.06 25.79 18.68
N ALA A 390 -5.31 25.81 18.17
CA ALA A 390 -6.26 26.92 18.38
C ALA A 390 -6.57 27.22 19.85
N PHE A 391 -6.58 26.18 20.71
CA PHE A 391 -6.85 26.38 22.14
C PHE A 391 -5.80 27.28 22.79
N PHE A 392 -4.53 27.02 22.63
CA PHE A 392 -3.46 27.82 23.22
C PHE A 392 -3.26 29.15 22.51
N TYR A 393 -3.48 29.20 21.20
CA TYR A 393 -3.47 30.47 20.48
C TYR A 393 -4.56 31.44 21.00
N ASN A 394 -5.79 30.94 21.16
CA ASN A 394 -6.88 31.75 21.75
C ASN A 394 -6.62 32.11 23.21
N LYS A 395 -5.99 31.20 24.00
CA LYS A 395 -5.59 31.51 25.38
C LYS A 395 -4.56 32.66 25.42
N ALA A 396 -3.55 32.58 24.52
CA ALA A 396 -2.54 33.66 24.39
C ALA A 396 -3.14 35.00 23.99
N LEU A 397 -4.04 35.01 22.99
CA LEU A 397 -4.73 36.24 22.57
C LEU A 397 -5.52 36.90 23.70
N ARG A 398 -6.16 36.10 24.58
CA ARG A 398 -6.93 36.60 25.73
C ARG A 398 -6.05 37.11 26.88
N GLN A 399 -4.84 36.61 27.02
CA GLN A 399 -3.90 36.95 28.09
C GLN A 399 -2.94 38.08 27.69
N ALA A 400 -2.78 38.33 26.40
CA ALA A 400 -1.89 39.39 25.91
C ALA A 400 -2.43 40.79 26.20
N ALA A 401 -1.57 41.69 26.61
CA ALA A 401 -1.90 43.10 26.77
C ALA A 401 -2.30 43.74 25.43
N ASN A 402 -1.67 43.34 24.34
CA ASN A 402 -2.04 43.69 22.99
C ASN A 402 -2.09 42.38 22.13
N PRO A 403 -3.28 41.96 21.64
CA PRO A 403 -3.41 40.77 20.79
C PRO A 403 -2.57 40.78 19.52
N ALA A 404 -2.15 41.96 19.01
CA ALA A 404 -1.30 42.07 17.82
C ALA A 404 0.14 41.58 18.07
N ASP A 405 0.57 41.46 19.32
CA ASP A 405 1.92 40.97 19.67
C ASP A 405 2.00 39.45 19.69
N VAL A 406 0.86 38.74 19.61
CA VAL A 406 0.81 37.28 19.58
C VAL A 406 1.02 36.79 18.16
N ASN A 407 2.16 36.14 17.92
CA ASN A 407 2.48 35.60 16.60
C ASN A 407 1.84 34.20 16.40
N GLU A 408 0.87 34.09 15.50
CA GLU A 408 0.21 32.82 15.20
C GLU A 408 1.17 31.71 14.75
N ALA A 409 2.31 32.05 14.14
CA ALA A 409 3.29 31.08 13.65
C ALA A 409 3.91 30.23 14.78
N ASP A 410 3.93 30.73 16.02
CA ASP A 410 4.43 30.02 17.19
C ASP A 410 3.47 28.92 17.66
N PHE A 411 2.21 29.01 17.25
CA PHE A 411 1.14 28.08 17.57
C PHE A 411 0.81 27.12 16.40
N ARG A 412 1.58 27.15 15.30
CA ARG A 412 1.34 26.31 14.12
C ARG A 412 2.26 25.10 14.07
N TYR A 413 1.69 23.94 13.65
CA TYR A 413 2.49 22.78 13.30
C TYR A 413 3.37 23.08 12.07
N LYS A 414 4.64 22.72 12.16
CA LYS A 414 5.63 22.86 11.06
C LYS A 414 5.72 21.57 10.28
N ALA A 415 4.65 21.20 9.58
CA ALA A 415 4.55 19.99 8.80
C ALA A 415 3.93 20.22 7.43
N SER A 416 4.13 19.27 6.51
CA SER A 416 3.43 19.26 5.24
C SER A 416 1.95 18.96 5.43
N ARG A 417 1.10 19.52 4.59
CA ARG A 417 -0.32 19.19 4.54
C ARG A 417 -0.49 17.73 4.10
N PRO A 418 -1.62 17.08 4.45
CA PRO A 418 -1.94 15.75 3.94
C PRO A 418 -1.84 15.67 2.43
N SER A 419 -1.00 14.77 1.93
CA SER A 419 -0.66 14.67 0.50
C SER A 419 -1.27 13.45 -0.19
N SER A 420 -1.96 12.58 0.55
CA SER A 420 -2.66 11.40 0.03
C SER A 420 -4.07 11.29 0.60
N LYS A 421 -4.91 10.41 0.03
CA LYS A 421 -6.23 10.12 0.59
C LYS A 421 -6.12 9.62 2.02
N GLU A 422 -5.19 8.70 2.27
CA GLU A 422 -4.95 8.09 3.57
C GLU A 422 -4.56 9.12 4.63
N ALA A 423 -3.68 10.06 4.28
CA ALA A 423 -3.29 11.14 5.19
C ALA A 423 -4.45 12.09 5.51
N GLY A 424 -5.28 12.41 4.52
CA GLY A 424 -6.49 13.21 4.72
C GLY A 424 -7.53 12.52 5.60
N ILE A 425 -7.74 11.21 5.40
CA ILE A 425 -8.65 10.39 6.22
C ILE A 425 -8.14 10.34 7.66
N LEU A 426 -6.84 10.13 7.86
CA LEU A 426 -6.24 10.10 9.20
C LEU A 426 -6.43 11.43 9.94
N MET A 427 -6.16 12.57 9.30
CA MET A 427 -6.41 13.89 9.88
C MET A 427 -7.87 14.08 10.29
N LEU A 428 -8.81 13.71 9.41
CA LEU A 428 -10.23 13.84 9.72
C LEU A 428 -10.65 12.92 10.86
N ALA A 429 -10.13 11.68 10.90
CA ALA A 429 -10.44 10.71 11.95
C ALA A 429 -9.94 11.16 13.32
N ASP A 430 -8.70 11.65 13.41
CA ASP A 430 -8.09 12.19 14.62
C ASP A 430 -8.91 13.39 15.14
N CYS A 431 -9.19 14.38 14.29
CA CYS A 431 -9.96 15.55 14.68
C CYS A 431 -11.40 15.22 15.11
N CYS A 432 -12.08 14.27 14.43
CA CYS A 432 -13.44 13.87 14.76
C CYS A 432 -13.49 13.08 16.08
N GLU A 433 -12.56 12.14 16.29
CA GLU A 433 -12.48 11.40 17.56
C GLU A 433 -12.27 12.35 18.74
N ALA A 434 -11.27 13.22 18.66
CA ALA A 434 -10.96 14.17 19.72
C ALA A 434 -12.13 15.12 20.02
N ALA A 435 -12.84 15.58 18.98
CA ALA A 435 -13.98 16.47 19.14
C ALA A 435 -15.20 15.75 19.77
N VAL A 436 -15.50 14.53 19.36
CA VAL A 436 -16.63 13.76 19.90
C VAL A 436 -16.35 13.33 21.34
N ARG A 437 -15.12 12.90 21.65
CA ARG A 437 -14.70 12.56 23.01
C ARG A 437 -14.86 13.73 23.99
N SER A 438 -14.81 14.98 23.51
CA SER A 438 -15.00 16.17 24.35
C SER A 438 -16.47 16.47 24.67
N ILE A 439 -17.44 15.77 24.05
CA ILE A 439 -18.87 15.95 24.32
C ILE A 439 -19.18 15.29 25.68
N LYS A 440 -19.86 16.03 26.54
CA LYS A 440 -20.40 15.48 27.78
C LYS A 440 -21.72 14.79 27.43
N ASP A 441 -21.83 13.51 27.73
CA ASP A 441 -22.99 12.65 27.41
C ASP A 441 -23.33 12.63 25.90
N PRO A 442 -22.46 12.03 25.05
CA PRO A 442 -22.64 12.02 23.61
C PRO A 442 -23.81 11.11 23.20
N ASN A 443 -24.73 11.65 22.38
CA ASN A 443 -25.83 10.94 21.73
C ASN A 443 -25.70 11.03 20.20
N ALA A 444 -26.51 10.29 19.47
CA ALA A 444 -26.43 10.22 18.01
C ALA A 444 -26.50 11.60 17.34
N GLU A 445 -27.40 12.48 17.78
CA GLU A 445 -27.56 13.83 17.21
C GLU A 445 -26.36 14.72 17.50
N SER A 446 -25.83 14.70 18.73
CA SER A 446 -24.67 15.51 19.11
C SER A 446 -23.39 15.03 18.42
N ILE A 447 -23.24 13.71 18.20
CA ILE A 447 -22.14 13.12 17.44
C ILE A 447 -22.21 13.55 15.98
N GLU A 448 -23.37 13.39 15.32
CA GLU A 448 -23.59 13.81 13.94
C GLU A 448 -23.28 15.28 13.73
N ALA A 449 -23.85 16.15 14.56
CA ALA A 449 -23.61 17.59 14.50
C ALA A 449 -22.12 17.95 14.69
N ARG A 450 -21.43 17.29 15.62
CA ARG A 450 -20.01 17.54 15.88
C ARG A 450 -19.11 17.06 14.74
N VAL A 451 -19.35 15.87 14.19
CA VAL A 451 -18.61 15.34 13.04
C VAL A 451 -18.80 16.25 11.82
N HIS A 452 -20.04 16.66 11.54
CA HIS A 452 -20.35 17.60 10.46
C HIS A 452 -19.59 18.94 10.61
N GLU A 453 -19.61 19.51 11.81
CA GLU A 453 -18.90 20.76 12.13
C GLU A 453 -17.40 20.63 11.89
N VAL A 454 -16.77 19.55 12.39
CA VAL A 454 -15.32 19.32 12.29
C VAL A 454 -14.90 19.15 10.85
N ILE A 455 -15.58 18.27 10.12
CA ILE A 455 -15.27 18.00 8.71
C ILE A 455 -15.49 19.25 7.86
N GLY A 456 -16.61 19.95 8.06
CA GLY A 456 -16.90 21.21 7.37
C GLY A 456 -15.84 22.27 7.62
N ASN A 457 -15.35 22.40 8.85
CA ASN A 457 -14.29 23.35 9.19
C ASN A 457 -12.95 22.98 8.53
N ILE A 458 -12.55 21.71 8.52
CA ILE A 458 -11.28 21.27 7.92
C ILE A 458 -11.35 21.36 6.39
N TRP A 459 -12.48 20.94 5.80
CA TRP A 459 -12.65 20.92 4.34
C TRP A 459 -12.81 22.32 3.74
N LEU A 460 -13.59 23.20 4.39
CA LEU A 460 -14.00 24.48 3.80
C LEU A 460 -13.25 25.70 4.36
N LYS A 461 -12.87 25.70 5.65
CA LYS A 461 -12.44 26.92 6.36
C LYS A 461 -11.00 26.87 6.88
N ARG A 462 -10.44 25.69 7.14
CA ARG A 462 -9.16 25.57 7.84
C ARG A 462 -7.99 25.65 6.87
N ASP A 463 -7.65 26.88 6.44
CA ASP A 463 -6.42 27.17 5.65
C ASP A 463 -6.12 26.20 4.48
N GLY A 464 -7.14 25.50 3.97
CA GLY A 464 -6.98 24.49 2.91
C GLY A 464 -6.12 23.31 3.32
N GLN A 465 -6.25 22.79 4.54
CA GLN A 465 -5.44 21.67 5.04
C GLN A 465 -5.48 20.43 4.11
N LEU A 466 -6.63 20.20 3.46
CA LEU A 466 -6.80 19.10 2.52
C LEU A 466 -6.60 19.50 1.04
N SER A 467 -6.07 20.70 0.77
CA SER A 467 -5.91 21.20 -0.62
C SER A 467 -4.95 20.39 -1.48
N GLU A 468 -4.00 19.67 -0.87
CA GLU A 468 -3.05 18.80 -1.56
C GLU A 468 -3.52 17.33 -1.57
N CYS A 469 -4.63 17.03 -0.89
CA CYS A 469 -5.20 15.71 -0.76
C CYS A 469 -6.12 15.38 -1.96
N PRO A 470 -5.98 14.23 -2.63
CA PRO A 470 -6.81 13.86 -3.77
C PRO A 470 -8.20 13.31 -3.36
N LEU A 471 -8.78 13.81 -2.28
CA LEU A 471 -10.15 13.53 -1.87
C LEU A 471 -11.13 14.37 -2.70
N THR A 472 -12.23 13.77 -3.11
CA THR A 472 -13.35 14.48 -3.73
C THR A 472 -14.41 14.84 -2.70
N ALA A 473 -15.30 15.78 -3.01
CA ALA A 473 -16.45 16.10 -2.15
C ALA A 473 -17.32 14.86 -1.87
N LYS A 474 -17.43 13.94 -2.85
CA LYS A 474 -18.11 12.66 -2.67
C LYS A 474 -17.39 11.78 -1.65
N ASP A 475 -16.06 11.67 -1.76
CA ASP A 475 -15.27 10.90 -0.78
C ASP A 475 -15.48 11.45 0.63
N VAL A 476 -15.44 12.79 0.80
CA VAL A 476 -15.64 13.45 2.10
C VAL A 476 -17.01 13.14 2.69
N SER A 477 -18.08 13.18 1.88
CA SER A 477 -19.43 12.80 2.35
C SER A 477 -19.54 11.33 2.76
N ILE A 478 -18.83 10.42 2.09
CA ILE A 478 -18.79 9.00 2.46
C ILE A 478 -18.00 8.83 3.78
N ILE A 479 -16.86 9.50 3.92
CA ILE A 479 -16.03 9.48 5.14
C ILE A 479 -16.84 9.97 6.34
N GLU A 480 -17.57 11.08 6.19
CA GLU A 480 -18.43 11.66 7.21
C GLU A 480 -19.46 10.65 7.73
N LYS A 481 -20.19 10.01 6.82
CA LYS A 481 -21.18 8.98 7.18
C LYS A 481 -20.54 7.79 7.88
N SER A 482 -19.37 7.35 7.42
CA SER A 482 -18.62 6.26 8.05
C SER A 482 -18.23 6.61 9.49
N PHE A 483 -17.74 7.84 9.73
CA PHE A 483 -17.36 8.30 11.06
C PHE A 483 -18.56 8.41 12.00
N ILE A 484 -19.68 9.00 11.54
CA ILE A 484 -20.93 9.08 12.32
C ILE A 484 -21.37 7.69 12.74
N SER A 485 -21.45 6.75 11.80
CA SER A 485 -21.86 5.37 12.08
C SER A 485 -20.95 4.70 13.11
N THR A 486 -19.64 4.82 12.94
CA THR A 486 -18.65 4.16 13.83
C THR A 486 -18.64 4.79 15.22
N LEU A 487 -18.69 6.13 15.31
CA LEU A 487 -18.69 6.84 16.60
C LEU A 487 -20.01 6.62 17.36
N THR A 488 -21.17 6.65 16.67
CA THR A 488 -22.46 6.36 17.30
C THR A 488 -22.47 4.94 17.86
N ALA A 489 -21.96 3.96 17.13
CA ALA A 489 -21.86 2.58 17.64
C ALA A 489 -20.93 2.47 18.86
N GLN A 490 -19.86 3.28 18.91
CA GLN A 490 -18.89 3.28 20.02
C GLN A 490 -19.46 3.89 21.31
N TYR A 491 -20.27 4.94 21.18
CA TYR A 491 -20.85 5.69 22.30
C TYR A 491 -22.31 5.28 22.58
N HIS A 492 -22.75 4.09 22.11
CA HIS A 492 -24.09 3.59 22.37
C HIS A 492 -24.31 3.41 23.88
N GLU A 493 -25.43 3.92 24.42
CA GLU A 493 -25.79 3.73 25.81
C GLU A 493 -25.86 2.23 26.13
N ARG A 494 -25.18 1.84 27.19
CA ARG A 494 -25.36 0.48 27.73
C ARG A 494 -26.69 0.43 28.45
N VAL A 495 -27.49 -0.59 28.16
CA VAL A 495 -28.69 -0.90 28.95
C VAL A 495 -28.25 -1.05 30.39
N GLU A 496 -28.81 -0.25 31.29
CA GLU A 496 -28.60 -0.41 32.73
C GLU A 496 -29.13 -1.81 33.13
N TYR A 497 -28.26 -2.62 33.70
CA TYR A 497 -28.69 -3.87 34.28
C TYR A 497 -29.44 -3.56 35.57
N PRO A 498 -30.67 -4.12 35.78
CA PRO A 498 -31.41 -3.90 36.99
C PRO A 498 -30.58 -4.33 38.20
N SER A 499 -30.65 -3.55 39.26
CA SER A 499 -29.99 -3.89 40.54
C SER A 499 -30.55 -5.20 41.11
N LEU A 500 -29.76 -5.85 41.97
CA LEU A 500 -30.26 -7.06 42.65
C LEU A 500 -31.54 -6.81 43.42
N GLU A 501 -31.72 -5.61 44.01
CA GLU A 501 -32.94 -5.17 44.70
C GLU A 501 -34.13 -5.07 43.75
N GLU A 502 -33.96 -4.49 42.57
CA GLU A 502 -35.03 -4.41 41.57
C GLU A 502 -35.42 -5.79 41.04
N ILE A 503 -34.47 -6.72 40.93
CA ILE A 503 -34.76 -8.11 40.53
C ILE A 503 -35.49 -8.87 41.63
N GLU A 504 -35.15 -8.60 42.91
CA GLU A 504 -35.82 -9.23 44.08
C GLU A 504 -37.25 -8.67 44.27
N ASP A 505 -37.43 -7.38 44.05
CA ASP A 505 -38.77 -6.75 44.14
C ASP A 505 -39.68 -7.15 42.99
N ALA A 506 -39.15 -7.40 41.80
CA ALA A 506 -39.92 -7.95 40.66
C ALA A 506 -40.35 -9.42 40.87
N LYS A 507 -39.79 -10.13 41.86
CA LYS A 507 -40.17 -11.49 42.21
C LYS A 507 -41.18 -11.58 43.33
N LYS A 508 -41.52 -10.47 44.02
CA LYS A 508 -42.60 -10.37 45.03
C LYS A 508 -43.90 -9.99 44.37
#